data_eaaf0d486c050d29055c9f5dfb7fb4dd
#
_entry.id   eaaf0d486c050d29055c9f5dfb7fb4dd
#
_cell.length_a   1.000
_cell.length_b   1.000
_cell.length_c   1.000
_cell.angle_alpha   90.00
_cell.angle_beta   90.00
_cell.angle_gamma   90.00
#
_symmetry.space_group_name_H-M   'P 1'
#
loop_
_entity.id
_entity.type
_entity.pdbx_description
1 polymer ?
#
loop_
_entity_poly.entity_id
_entity_poly.type
_entity_poly.pdbx_seq_one_letter_code
_entity_poly.pdbx_strand_id
1 'polypeptide(L)'
;WAHIFAEEQAEAFDDRNWRYYTGEWFENLYPGYSNYSEYRGSMHILYEQSRMAEDGVRRPEGTVQTYKESVHHQFVSTIANLDSLAKHSQAMYKDFWDGRKYNVSKSGRFADRSFVILANDNEGRLKDLVQRLEAQGIELYKNNSSIEVDQATYQTGDTVKKFNIPAGSLIIPNRQPDAPLVAAIMEFDAEFSKSVLIEERQKTLKDGSSIMLSLIHISEPTRQAEI
;
A
#
# COMPACT_ATOMS: atom_id res chain seq x y z
N TRP A 1 6.58 3.26 -13.33
CA TRP A 1 7.47 2.09 -13.49
C TRP A 1 6.67 0.80 -13.69
N ALA A 2 5.60 0.57 -12.98
CA ALA A 2 4.82 -0.67 -13.09
C ALA A 2 4.42 -1.00 -14.54
N HIS A 3 3.98 -0.03 -15.33
CA HIS A 3 3.68 -0.24 -16.75
C HIS A 3 4.88 -0.69 -17.57
N ILE A 4 6.04 -0.04 -17.40
CA ILE A 4 7.26 -0.40 -18.13
C ILE A 4 7.66 -1.86 -17.83
N PHE A 5 7.62 -2.26 -16.57
CA PHE A 5 7.94 -3.62 -16.18
C PHE A 5 6.90 -4.64 -16.70
N ALA A 6 5.62 -4.27 -16.68
CA ALA A 6 4.57 -5.13 -17.23
C ALA A 6 4.71 -5.32 -18.75
N GLU A 7 5.05 -4.26 -19.50
CA GLU A 7 5.31 -4.32 -20.93
C GLU A 7 6.53 -5.20 -21.24
N GLU A 8 7.65 -4.99 -20.55
CA GLU A 8 8.86 -5.79 -20.76
C GLU A 8 8.68 -7.27 -20.37
N GLN A 9 7.81 -7.57 -19.36
CA GLN A 9 7.40 -8.95 -19.07
C GLN A 9 6.52 -9.53 -20.19
N ALA A 10 5.58 -8.75 -20.70
CA ALA A 10 4.75 -9.18 -21.82
C ALA A 10 5.60 -9.53 -23.04
N GLU A 11 6.58 -8.68 -23.40
CA GLU A 11 7.55 -8.97 -24.45
C GLU A 11 8.26 -10.31 -24.23
N ALA A 12 8.72 -10.58 -22.99
CA ALA A 12 9.40 -11.84 -22.68
C ALA A 12 8.50 -13.08 -22.85
N PHE A 13 7.18 -12.92 -22.71
CA PHE A 13 6.18 -13.98 -22.97
C PHE A 13 5.85 -14.09 -24.44
N ASP A 14 5.72 -12.96 -25.14
CA ASP A 14 5.48 -12.92 -26.58
C ASP A 14 6.60 -13.60 -27.37
N ASP A 15 7.85 -13.37 -27.00
CA ASP A 15 9.04 -14.04 -27.59
C ASP A 15 8.99 -15.57 -27.50
N ARG A 16 8.19 -16.09 -26.55
CA ARG A 16 8.00 -17.54 -26.33
C ARG A 16 6.68 -18.06 -26.83
N ASN A 17 5.83 -17.18 -27.42
CA ASN A 17 4.46 -17.46 -27.79
C ASN A 17 3.62 -17.99 -26.61
N TRP A 18 3.87 -17.45 -25.41
CA TRP A 18 3.11 -17.80 -24.23
C TRP A 18 1.93 -16.85 -24.03
N ARG A 19 0.85 -17.40 -23.47
CA ARG A 19 -0.34 -16.62 -23.15
C ARG A 19 -0.19 -15.98 -21.78
N TYR A 20 -0.64 -14.75 -21.67
CA TYR A 20 -0.75 -13.99 -20.43
C TYR A 20 -2.04 -13.16 -20.44
N TYR A 21 -2.39 -12.63 -19.29
CA TYR A 21 -3.57 -11.81 -19.13
C TYR A 21 -3.18 -10.49 -18.46
N THR A 22 -3.64 -9.39 -19.02
CA THR A 22 -3.35 -8.03 -18.56
C THR A 22 -4.63 -7.22 -18.28
N GLY A 23 -5.78 -7.88 -18.20
CA GLY A 23 -7.08 -7.21 -18.18
C GLY A 23 -7.58 -6.80 -16.81
N GLU A 24 -6.97 -7.22 -15.72
CA GLU A 24 -7.33 -6.81 -14.37
C GLU A 24 -6.14 -6.12 -13.70
N TRP A 25 -6.37 -4.91 -13.30
CA TRP A 25 -5.43 -4.14 -12.54
C TRP A 25 -5.86 -4.14 -11.07
N PHE A 26 -5.05 -4.70 -10.21
CA PHE A 26 -5.23 -4.55 -8.77
C PHE A 26 -4.63 -3.21 -8.37
N GLU A 27 -5.44 -2.17 -8.31
CA GLU A 27 -5.01 -0.95 -7.67
C GLU A 27 -4.70 -1.24 -6.18
N ASN A 28 -3.83 -0.46 -5.60
CA ASN A 28 -3.28 -0.62 -4.26
C ASN A 28 -4.32 -0.40 -3.16
N LEU A 29 -5.33 -1.25 -3.13
CA LEU A 29 -6.40 -1.20 -2.14
C LEU A 29 -6.07 -2.02 -0.89
N TYR A 30 -4.99 -2.80 -0.94
CA TYR A 30 -4.59 -3.68 0.15
C TYR A 30 -3.22 -3.29 0.71
N PRO A 31 -3.14 -2.81 1.97
CA PRO A 31 -1.89 -2.35 2.57
C PRO A 31 -0.95 -3.48 3.02
N GLY A 32 -1.33 -4.73 2.82
CA GLY A 32 -0.55 -5.90 3.18
C GLY A 32 0.43 -6.36 2.09
N TYR A 33 1.12 -7.46 2.34
CA TYR A 33 2.06 -8.09 1.41
C TYR A 33 3.11 -7.13 0.84
N SER A 34 3.26 -7.19 -0.46
CA SER A 34 4.18 -6.41 -1.26
C SER A 34 3.85 -4.92 -1.32
N ASN A 35 2.59 -4.53 -1.10
CA ASN A 35 2.18 -3.12 -1.11
C ASN A 35 2.88 -2.30 -0.01
N TYR A 36 3.30 -2.94 1.08
CA TYR A 36 4.12 -2.28 2.10
C TYR A 36 5.37 -1.62 1.50
N SER A 37 6.03 -2.26 0.55
CA SER A 37 7.23 -1.73 -0.09
C SER A 37 6.95 -0.47 -0.92
N GLU A 38 5.76 -0.33 -1.50
CA GLU A 38 5.36 0.86 -2.25
C GLU A 38 5.21 2.09 -1.36
N TYR A 39 4.66 1.93 -0.16
CA TYR A 39 4.59 3.02 0.80
C TYR A 39 5.98 3.51 1.23
N ARG A 40 7.02 2.71 1.01
CA ARG A 40 8.42 3.07 1.23
C ARG A 40 9.14 3.55 -0.04
N GLY A 41 8.42 3.67 -1.15
CA GLY A 41 8.94 4.17 -2.42
C GLY A 41 9.56 3.11 -3.32
N SER A 42 9.38 1.82 -3.01
CA SER A 42 9.72 0.73 -3.92
C SER A 42 8.55 0.40 -4.83
N MET A 43 8.83 -0.29 -5.92
CA MET A 43 7.81 -0.90 -6.74
C MET A 43 7.64 -2.38 -6.34
N HIS A 44 6.43 -2.88 -6.39
CA HIS A 44 6.18 -4.31 -6.29
C HIS A 44 5.47 -4.83 -7.54
N ILE A 45 5.61 -6.11 -7.79
CA ILE A 45 4.89 -6.82 -8.84
C ILE A 45 4.39 -8.13 -8.25
N LEU A 46 3.08 -8.35 -8.36
CA LEU A 46 2.44 -9.57 -7.93
C LEU A 46 2.29 -10.52 -9.11
N TYR A 47 2.81 -11.74 -8.96
CA TYR A 47 2.61 -12.81 -9.93
C TYR A 47 1.48 -13.72 -9.48
N GLU A 48 0.34 -13.63 -10.14
CA GLU A 48 -0.80 -14.50 -9.91
C GLU A 48 -0.85 -15.59 -10.98
N GLN A 49 -0.30 -16.76 -10.64
CA GLN A 49 -0.40 -17.95 -11.47
C GLN A 49 -1.70 -18.70 -11.17
N SER A 50 -2.28 -19.33 -12.20
CA SER A 50 -3.43 -20.21 -12.01
C SER A 50 -3.13 -21.27 -10.96
N ARG A 51 -4.10 -21.57 -10.09
CA ARG A 51 -3.98 -22.72 -9.18
C ARG A 51 -3.67 -23.97 -9.98
N MET A 52 -2.57 -24.63 -9.62
CA MET A 52 -2.15 -25.88 -10.24
C MET A 52 -2.48 -27.03 -9.30
N ALA A 53 -3.26 -28.01 -9.81
CA ALA A 53 -3.24 -29.36 -9.27
C ALA A 53 -1.98 -30.08 -9.75
N GLU A 54 -1.64 -31.23 -9.18
CA GLU A 54 -0.46 -32.02 -9.56
C GLU A 54 -0.38 -32.28 -11.07
N ASP A 55 -1.52 -32.48 -11.71
CA ASP A 55 -1.65 -32.79 -13.13
C ASP A 55 -1.78 -31.58 -14.05
N GLY A 56 -1.80 -30.37 -13.48
CA GLY A 56 -1.99 -29.15 -14.25
C GLY A 56 -3.46 -28.72 -14.36
N VAL A 57 -3.69 -27.69 -15.16
CA VAL A 57 -5.02 -27.09 -15.41
C VAL A 57 -5.40 -27.26 -16.88
N ARG A 58 -6.54 -27.88 -17.15
CA ARG A 58 -7.11 -27.95 -18.49
C ARG A 58 -7.79 -26.63 -18.82
N ARG A 59 -7.38 -26.04 -19.91
CA ARG A 59 -7.97 -24.81 -20.44
C ARG A 59 -9.22 -25.12 -21.27
N PRO A 60 -10.11 -24.14 -21.48
CA PRO A 60 -11.33 -24.32 -22.27
C PRO A 60 -11.09 -24.84 -23.69
N GLU A 61 -10.00 -24.44 -24.31
CA GLU A 61 -9.60 -24.89 -25.67
C GLU A 61 -8.99 -26.30 -25.68
N GLY A 62 -8.90 -26.99 -24.54
CA GLY A 62 -8.45 -28.37 -24.44
C GLY A 62 -6.96 -28.56 -24.16
N THR A 63 -6.15 -27.50 -24.17
CA THR A 63 -4.73 -27.60 -23.76
C THR A 63 -4.61 -27.77 -22.25
N VAL A 64 -3.50 -28.37 -21.81
CA VAL A 64 -3.21 -28.54 -20.39
C VAL A 64 -1.97 -27.72 -20.05
N GLN A 65 -2.11 -26.79 -19.12
CA GLN A 65 -0.97 -26.11 -18.52
C GLN A 65 -0.46 -26.92 -17.34
N THR A 66 0.76 -27.38 -17.45
CA THR A 66 1.40 -28.20 -16.40
C THR A 66 1.98 -27.35 -15.28
N TYR A 67 2.19 -27.94 -14.12
CA TYR A 67 2.90 -27.30 -13.01
C TYR A 67 4.31 -26.84 -13.42
N LYS A 68 5.02 -27.66 -14.19
CA LYS A 68 6.36 -27.34 -14.72
C LYS A 68 6.33 -26.06 -15.60
N GLU A 69 5.33 -25.93 -16.46
CA GLU A 69 5.18 -24.72 -17.28
C GLU A 69 4.93 -23.49 -16.43
N SER A 70 4.08 -23.58 -15.41
CA SER A 70 3.82 -22.47 -14.49
C SER A 70 5.06 -22.04 -13.72
N VAL A 71 5.87 -22.97 -13.24
CA VAL A 71 7.15 -22.66 -12.61
C VAL A 71 8.08 -21.96 -13.60
N HIS A 72 8.11 -22.42 -14.87
CA HIS A 72 8.94 -21.80 -15.90
C HIS A 72 8.44 -20.40 -16.26
N HIS A 73 7.12 -20.16 -16.31
CA HIS A 73 6.55 -18.83 -16.51
C HIS A 73 6.97 -17.86 -15.39
N GLN A 74 6.90 -18.28 -14.14
CA GLN A 74 7.34 -17.46 -13.01
C GLN A 74 8.84 -17.16 -13.08
N PHE A 75 9.65 -18.14 -13.44
CA PHE A 75 11.08 -17.94 -13.62
C PHE A 75 11.39 -16.90 -14.70
N VAL A 76 10.77 -17.02 -15.86
CA VAL A 76 10.95 -16.05 -16.96
C VAL A 76 10.48 -14.64 -16.57
N SER A 77 9.33 -14.52 -15.89
CA SER A 77 8.86 -13.23 -15.37
C SER A 77 9.86 -12.61 -14.39
N THR A 78 10.45 -13.44 -13.53
CA THR A 78 11.47 -12.97 -12.56
C THR A 78 12.72 -12.46 -13.28
N ILE A 79 13.21 -13.19 -14.28
CA ILE A 79 14.37 -12.76 -15.06
C ILE A 79 14.07 -11.48 -15.84
N ALA A 80 12.91 -11.38 -16.49
CA ALA A 80 12.50 -10.16 -17.18
C ALA A 80 12.49 -8.94 -16.25
N ASN A 81 11.97 -9.10 -15.02
CA ASN A 81 11.99 -8.01 -14.02
C ASN A 81 13.41 -7.64 -13.57
N LEU A 82 14.30 -8.61 -13.43
CA LEU A 82 15.70 -8.31 -13.08
C LEU A 82 16.41 -7.56 -14.21
N ASP A 83 16.14 -7.92 -15.46
CA ASP A 83 16.66 -7.23 -16.64
C ASP A 83 16.10 -5.81 -16.73
N SER A 84 14.80 -5.62 -16.52
CA SER A 84 14.15 -4.30 -16.45
C SER A 84 14.76 -3.45 -15.33
N LEU A 85 14.97 -4.03 -14.15
CA LEU A 85 15.61 -3.33 -13.03
C LEU A 85 17.04 -2.91 -13.39
N ALA A 86 17.81 -3.78 -13.98
CA ALA A 86 19.18 -3.47 -14.42
C ALA A 86 19.19 -2.33 -15.45
N LYS A 87 18.30 -2.39 -16.44
CA LYS A 87 18.16 -1.41 -17.53
C LYS A 87 17.75 -0.02 -17.02
N HIS A 88 16.83 0.02 -16.06
CA HIS A 88 16.22 1.28 -15.59
C HIS A 88 16.73 1.75 -14.22
N SER A 89 17.70 1.06 -13.62
CA SER A 89 18.15 1.27 -12.24
C SER A 89 18.46 2.73 -11.88
N GLN A 90 19.21 3.44 -12.72
CA GLN A 90 19.60 4.83 -12.45
C GLN A 90 18.39 5.78 -12.36
N ALA A 91 17.44 5.63 -13.29
CA ALA A 91 16.23 6.44 -13.30
C ALA A 91 15.32 6.10 -12.10
N MET A 92 15.18 4.83 -11.76
CA MET A 92 14.42 4.39 -10.59
C MET A 92 15.01 4.91 -9.29
N TYR A 93 16.34 4.84 -9.12
CA TYR A 93 17.00 5.42 -7.94
C TYR A 93 16.84 6.93 -7.86
N LYS A 94 16.89 7.61 -9.00
CA LYS A 94 16.64 9.05 -9.05
C LYS A 94 15.22 9.38 -8.59
N ASP A 95 14.22 8.69 -9.11
CA ASP A 95 12.82 8.90 -8.76
C ASP A 95 12.56 8.58 -7.27
N PHE A 96 13.13 7.49 -6.77
CA PHE A 96 13.08 7.14 -5.36
C PHE A 96 13.65 8.25 -4.48
N TRP A 97 14.81 8.78 -4.82
CA TRP A 97 15.46 9.85 -4.08
C TRP A 97 14.68 11.16 -4.15
N ASP A 98 14.21 11.54 -5.32
CA ASP A 98 13.44 12.76 -5.53
C ASP A 98 12.09 12.69 -4.80
N GLY A 99 11.44 11.53 -4.77
CA GLY A 99 10.25 11.31 -3.98
C GLY A 99 10.48 11.50 -2.47
N ARG A 100 11.55 10.96 -1.93
CA ARG A 100 11.91 11.15 -0.51
C ARG A 100 12.25 12.60 -0.18
N LYS A 101 12.96 13.30 -1.06
CA LYS A 101 13.19 14.75 -0.92
C LYS A 101 11.90 15.55 -0.95
N TYR A 102 11.00 15.20 -1.86
CA TYR A 102 9.68 15.83 -1.94
C TYR A 102 8.91 15.64 -0.64
N ASN A 103 8.88 14.42 -0.10
CA ASN A 103 8.17 14.11 1.14
C ASN A 103 8.62 14.94 2.35
N VAL A 104 9.91 15.31 2.42
CA VAL A 104 10.44 16.15 3.51
C VAL A 104 10.43 17.65 3.18
N SER A 105 10.05 18.02 1.97
CA SER A 105 10.00 19.42 1.54
C SER A 105 8.75 20.14 2.10
N LYS A 106 8.76 21.47 2.08
CA LYS A 106 7.57 22.27 2.43
C LYS A 106 6.45 22.17 1.42
N SER A 107 6.74 21.71 0.20
CA SER A 107 5.76 21.47 -0.88
C SER A 107 5.28 20.02 -0.93
N GLY A 108 5.76 19.15 -0.04
CA GLY A 108 5.34 17.77 0.05
C GLY A 108 3.84 17.65 0.36
N ARG A 109 3.20 16.62 -0.18
CA ARG A 109 1.74 16.39 -0.02
C ARG A 109 1.27 16.46 1.44
N PHE A 110 2.11 16.04 2.36
CA PHE A 110 1.78 15.92 3.79
C PHE A 110 2.60 16.88 4.68
N ALA A 111 3.15 17.96 4.09
CA ALA A 111 4.10 18.84 4.78
C ALA A 111 3.55 19.48 6.06
N ASP A 112 2.26 19.79 6.07
CA ASP A 112 1.59 20.51 7.16
C ASP A 112 0.70 19.60 8.01
N ARG A 113 0.81 18.26 7.83
CA ARG A 113 0.03 17.28 8.58
C ARG A 113 0.86 16.59 9.65
N SER A 114 0.27 16.45 10.83
CA SER A 114 0.78 15.60 11.91
C SER A 114 -0.35 14.80 12.53
N PHE A 115 -0.07 13.58 12.94
CA PHE A 115 -0.99 12.78 13.75
C PHE A 115 -0.64 12.96 15.22
N VAL A 116 -1.66 12.97 16.06
CA VAL A 116 -1.50 13.15 17.49
C VAL A 116 -2.24 12.07 18.25
N ILE A 117 -1.55 11.41 19.14
CA ILE A 117 -2.15 10.51 20.12
C ILE A 117 -2.12 11.19 21.46
N LEU A 118 -3.30 11.53 21.96
CA LEU A 118 -3.42 12.25 23.22
C LEU A 118 -2.89 11.42 24.37
N ALA A 119 -2.30 12.09 25.35
CA ALA A 119 -1.86 11.47 26.59
C ALA A 119 -3.05 10.71 27.24
N ASN A 120 -2.82 9.46 27.61
CA ASN A 120 -3.80 8.59 28.26
C ASN A 120 -3.10 7.60 29.18
N ASP A 121 -3.87 6.90 30.01
CA ASP A 121 -3.37 5.99 31.02
C ASP A 121 -3.01 4.58 30.47
N ASN A 122 -3.19 4.33 29.19
CA ASN A 122 -2.87 3.03 28.57
C ASN A 122 -1.41 2.98 28.11
N GLU A 123 -0.48 3.02 29.04
CA GLU A 123 0.96 3.02 28.75
C GLU A 123 1.42 1.78 27.97
N GLY A 124 0.81 0.63 28.20
CA GLY A 124 1.15 -0.62 27.51
C GLY A 124 0.91 -0.53 26.00
N ARG A 125 -0.29 -0.09 25.58
CA ARG A 125 -0.62 0.13 24.17
C ARG A 125 0.21 1.21 23.53
N LEU A 126 0.47 2.30 24.25
CA LEU A 126 1.32 3.38 23.75
C LEU A 126 2.74 2.89 23.49
N LYS A 127 3.30 2.12 24.42
CA LYS A 127 4.63 1.52 24.26
C LYS A 127 4.70 0.59 23.04
N ASP A 128 3.73 -0.30 22.88
CA ASP A 128 3.66 -1.21 21.72
C ASP A 128 3.57 -0.44 20.41
N LEU A 129 2.73 0.60 20.36
CA LEU A 129 2.59 1.42 19.16
C LEU A 129 3.90 2.16 18.84
N VAL A 130 4.52 2.80 19.84
CA VAL A 130 5.81 3.48 19.67
C VAL A 130 6.85 2.51 19.11
N GLN A 131 7.00 1.33 19.71
CA GLN A 131 7.96 0.33 19.24
C GLN A 131 7.70 -0.12 17.80
N ARG A 132 6.42 -0.27 17.42
CA ARG A 132 6.05 -0.63 16.03
C ARG A 132 6.37 0.48 15.04
N LEU A 133 6.09 1.73 15.38
CA LEU A 133 6.39 2.88 14.52
C LEU A 133 7.90 3.08 14.37
N GLU A 134 8.65 3.01 15.49
CA GLU A 134 10.12 3.10 15.48
C GLU A 134 10.75 1.97 14.67
N ALA A 135 10.24 0.74 14.78
CA ALA A 135 10.70 -0.40 13.98
C ALA A 135 10.48 -0.19 12.47
N GLN A 136 9.52 0.65 12.09
CA GLN A 136 9.29 1.07 10.71
C GLN A 136 10.18 2.28 10.29
N GLY A 137 10.97 2.81 11.20
CA GLY A 137 11.78 4.01 10.97
C GLY A 137 10.97 5.30 10.99
N ILE A 138 9.76 5.27 11.55
CA ILE A 138 8.90 6.46 11.67
C ILE A 138 9.35 7.27 12.89
N GLU A 139 9.63 8.55 12.66
CA GLU A 139 9.97 9.49 13.74
C GLU A 139 8.71 9.96 14.43
N LEU A 140 8.77 9.98 15.74
CA LEU A 140 7.71 10.48 16.60
C LEU A 140 8.29 11.18 17.83
N TYR A 141 7.52 12.07 18.43
CA TYR A 141 7.96 12.91 19.53
C TYR A 141 6.92 12.93 20.64
N LYS A 142 7.37 13.02 21.89
CA LYS A 142 6.52 13.28 23.05
C LYS A 142 6.64 14.76 23.41
N ASN A 143 5.52 15.48 23.46
CA ASN A 143 5.55 16.88 23.87
C ASN A 143 5.68 16.99 25.40
N ASN A 144 6.49 17.96 25.84
CA ASN A 144 6.74 18.23 27.27
C ASN A 144 5.81 19.32 27.84
N SER A 145 5.13 20.06 26.97
CA SER A 145 4.20 21.13 27.34
C SER A 145 2.99 21.08 26.42
N SER A 146 1.88 21.70 26.83
CA SER A 146 0.71 21.79 25.98
C SER A 146 1.01 22.64 24.72
N ILE A 147 0.40 22.26 23.61
CA ILE A 147 0.55 22.92 22.29
C ILE A 147 -0.83 23.28 21.78
N GLU A 148 -1.07 24.57 21.53
CA GLU A 148 -2.29 25.00 20.83
C GLU A 148 -2.11 24.87 19.33
N VAL A 149 -3.08 24.26 18.65
CA VAL A 149 -3.16 24.16 17.18
C VAL A 149 -4.45 24.81 16.67
N ASP A 150 -4.39 25.39 15.49
CA ASP A 150 -5.52 26.12 14.91
C ASP A 150 -6.66 25.20 14.46
N GLN A 151 -6.36 23.96 14.15
CA GLN A 151 -7.33 22.97 13.71
C GLN A 151 -6.90 21.55 14.08
N ALA A 152 -7.85 20.75 14.52
CA ALA A 152 -7.67 19.30 14.70
C ALA A 152 -8.91 18.56 14.18
N THR A 153 -8.68 17.40 13.58
CA THR A 153 -9.74 16.48 13.13
C THR A 153 -9.66 15.21 13.95
N TYR A 154 -10.78 14.82 14.56
CA TYR A 154 -10.89 13.58 15.33
C TYR A 154 -11.06 12.36 14.41
N GLN A 155 -10.83 11.19 14.98
CA GLN A 155 -11.05 9.91 14.29
C GLN A 155 -12.50 9.71 13.82
N THR A 156 -13.46 10.42 14.42
CA THR A 156 -14.88 10.45 13.99
C THR A 156 -15.13 11.30 12.76
N GLY A 157 -14.13 12.05 12.27
CA GLY A 157 -14.26 13.03 11.18
C GLY A 157 -14.61 14.44 11.66
N ASP A 158 -14.95 14.62 12.94
CA ASP A 158 -15.28 15.94 13.49
C ASP A 158 -14.06 16.84 13.52
N THR A 159 -14.21 18.05 13.06
CA THR A 159 -13.14 19.06 13.04
C THR A 159 -13.43 20.17 14.05
N VAL A 160 -12.42 20.49 14.84
CA VAL A 160 -12.48 21.59 15.84
C VAL A 160 -11.44 22.65 15.51
N LYS A 161 -11.83 23.90 15.70
CA LYS A 161 -10.91 25.05 15.64
C LYS A 161 -10.32 25.26 17.03
N LYS A 162 -9.00 25.54 17.07
CA LYS A 162 -8.24 25.77 18.31
C LYS A 162 -8.34 24.60 19.30
N PHE A 163 -7.46 23.66 19.10
CA PHE A 163 -7.35 22.52 19.98
C PHE A 163 -6.05 22.57 20.81
N ASN A 164 -6.15 22.30 22.10
CA ASN A 164 -4.99 22.24 22.98
C ASN A 164 -4.56 20.78 23.17
N ILE A 165 -3.40 20.43 22.60
CA ILE A 165 -2.77 19.13 22.76
C ILE A 165 -2.12 19.08 24.14
N PRO A 166 -2.55 18.21 25.06
CA PRO A 166 -1.98 18.16 26.42
C PRO A 166 -0.52 17.68 26.39
N ALA A 167 0.25 18.09 27.40
CA ALA A 167 1.59 17.57 27.63
C ALA A 167 1.57 16.06 27.78
N GLY A 168 2.61 15.37 27.29
CA GLY A 168 2.73 13.92 27.30
C GLY A 168 2.08 13.21 26.10
N SER A 169 1.45 13.94 25.19
CA SER A 169 0.92 13.39 23.94
C SER A 169 2.05 13.01 22.99
N LEU A 170 1.80 12.03 22.11
CA LEU A 170 2.70 11.65 21.03
C LEU A 170 2.33 12.43 19.76
N ILE A 171 3.33 12.99 19.11
CA ILE A 171 3.20 13.72 17.86
C ILE A 171 3.99 12.98 16.81
N ILE A 172 3.33 12.63 15.71
CA ILE A 172 3.90 11.90 14.58
C ILE A 172 3.78 12.81 13.35
N PRO A 173 4.84 13.59 13.03
CA PRO A 173 4.82 14.41 11.83
C PRO A 173 4.68 13.53 10.59
N ASN A 174 3.80 13.88 9.66
CA ASN A 174 3.72 13.15 8.40
C ASN A 174 4.82 13.59 7.40
N ARG A 175 5.47 14.70 7.66
CA ARG A 175 6.59 15.22 6.88
C ARG A 175 7.88 14.49 7.19
N GLN A 176 8.00 13.27 6.65
CA GLN A 176 9.14 12.36 6.83
C GLN A 176 9.50 11.73 5.49
N PRO A 177 10.69 11.12 5.34
CA PRO A 177 11.06 10.44 4.09
C PRO A 177 10.03 9.42 3.62
N ASP A 178 9.45 8.64 4.56
CA ASP A 178 8.42 7.63 4.30
C ASP A 178 7.00 8.18 4.59
N ALA A 179 6.73 9.43 4.19
CA ALA A 179 5.44 10.08 4.40
C ALA A 179 4.20 9.28 3.95
N PRO A 180 4.23 8.55 2.81
CA PRO A 180 3.14 7.68 2.41
C PRO A 180 2.90 6.53 3.39
N LEU A 181 3.96 5.95 3.97
CA LEU A 181 3.84 4.90 4.98
C LEU A 181 3.22 5.43 6.27
N VAL A 182 3.65 6.60 6.73
CA VAL A 182 3.04 7.28 7.90
C VAL A 182 1.56 7.51 7.66
N ALA A 183 1.19 8.01 6.47
CA ALA A 183 -0.20 8.20 6.09
C ALA A 183 -0.97 6.87 6.14
N ALA A 184 -0.47 5.83 5.48
CA ALA A 184 -1.14 4.53 5.40
C ALA A 184 -1.39 3.87 6.77
N ILE A 185 -0.46 4.06 7.73
CA ILE A 185 -0.59 3.50 9.08
C ILE A 185 -1.52 4.33 9.97
N MET A 186 -1.47 5.66 9.84
CA MET A 186 -2.09 6.57 10.81
C MET A 186 -3.41 7.16 10.34
N GLU A 187 -3.72 7.11 9.04
CA GLU A 187 -4.92 7.70 8.47
C GLU A 187 -6.17 6.94 8.92
N PHE A 188 -7.16 7.66 9.38
CA PHE A 188 -8.43 7.11 9.87
C PHE A 188 -9.63 7.54 9.00
N ASP A 189 -9.39 8.35 7.98
CA ASP A 189 -10.37 8.88 7.02
C ASP A 189 -10.00 8.50 5.57
N ALA A 190 -9.43 7.32 5.37
CA ALA A 190 -9.05 6.85 4.05
C ALA A 190 -10.27 6.76 3.12
N GLU A 191 -10.18 7.41 1.97
CA GLU A 191 -11.21 7.40 0.95
C GLU A 191 -10.75 6.62 -0.29
N PHE A 192 -11.65 5.81 -0.83
CA PHE A 192 -11.42 5.19 -2.14
C PHE A 192 -11.59 6.23 -3.24
N SER A 193 -10.78 6.11 -4.29
CA SER A 193 -10.98 6.94 -5.48
C SER A 193 -12.35 6.67 -6.11
N LYS A 194 -12.95 7.71 -6.71
CA LYS A 194 -14.23 7.57 -7.39
C LYS A 194 -14.18 6.56 -8.55
N SER A 195 -13.04 6.45 -9.23
CA SER A 195 -12.82 5.47 -10.30
C SER A 195 -12.96 4.04 -9.80
N VAL A 196 -12.31 3.70 -8.68
CA VAL A 196 -12.40 2.39 -8.05
C VAL A 196 -13.83 2.05 -7.62
N LEU A 197 -14.54 3.00 -7.03
CA LEU A 197 -15.94 2.77 -6.64
C LEU A 197 -16.88 2.56 -7.84
N ILE A 198 -16.63 3.23 -8.96
CA ILE A 198 -17.39 3.04 -10.20
C ILE A 198 -17.09 1.67 -10.79
N GLU A 199 -15.83 1.29 -10.87
CA GLU A 199 -15.40 -0.01 -11.39
C GLU A 199 -15.94 -1.16 -10.57
N GLU A 200 -15.86 -1.08 -9.24
CA GLU A 200 -16.45 -2.05 -8.32
C GLU A 200 -17.95 -2.22 -8.56
N ARG A 201 -18.67 -1.11 -8.68
CA ARG A 201 -20.12 -1.15 -8.96
C ARG A 201 -20.43 -1.78 -10.32
N GLN A 202 -19.65 -1.46 -11.35
CA GLN A 202 -19.83 -2.03 -12.68
C GLN A 202 -19.58 -3.55 -12.68
N LYS A 203 -18.55 -4.01 -12.00
CA LYS A 203 -18.23 -5.43 -11.87
C LYS A 203 -19.32 -6.17 -11.10
N THR A 204 -19.76 -5.64 -9.97
CA THR A 204 -20.85 -6.20 -9.17
C THR A 204 -22.14 -6.30 -9.96
N LEU A 205 -22.49 -5.28 -10.75
CA LEU A 205 -23.70 -5.31 -11.59
C LEU A 205 -23.61 -6.29 -12.77
N LYS A 206 -22.40 -6.55 -13.25
CA LYS A 206 -22.16 -7.44 -14.39
C LYS A 206 -22.24 -8.93 -14.02
N ASP A 207 -21.59 -9.35 -12.95
CA ASP A 207 -21.39 -10.75 -12.61
C ASP A 207 -21.58 -11.09 -11.12
N GLY A 208 -21.94 -10.11 -10.30
CA GLY A 208 -22.11 -10.27 -8.85
C GLY A 208 -20.80 -10.40 -8.07
N SER A 209 -19.66 -10.31 -8.73
CA SER A 209 -18.37 -10.37 -8.05
C SER A 209 -17.95 -9.00 -7.47
N SER A 210 -17.03 -9.02 -6.54
CA SER A 210 -16.45 -7.81 -5.93
C SER A 210 -14.93 -7.87 -5.94
N ILE A 211 -14.29 -6.78 -6.34
CA ILE A 211 -12.85 -6.61 -6.20
C ILE A 211 -12.46 -6.19 -4.78
N MET A 212 -13.44 -5.72 -3.98
CA MET A 212 -13.21 -5.22 -2.63
C MET A 212 -13.48 -6.24 -1.52
N LEU A 213 -13.78 -7.50 -1.85
CA LEU A 213 -14.07 -8.54 -0.84
C LEU A 213 -12.99 -8.69 0.23
N SER A 214 -11.73 -8.53 -0.14
CA SER A 214 -10.61 -8.56 0.81
C SER A 214 -10.55 -7.32 1.73
N LEU A 215 -11.13 -6.20 1.31
CA LEU A 215 -11.12 -4.95 2.08
C LEU A 215 -12.21 -4.92 3.14
N ILE A 216 -13.34 -5.57 2.90
CA ILE A 216 -14.42 -5.69 3.90
C ILE A 216 -13.91 -6.40 5.16
N HIS A 217 -13.03 -7.38 5.01
CA HIS A 217 -12.41 -8.07 6.14
C HIS A 217 -11.36 -7.23 6.89
N ILE A 218 -10.86 -6.16 6.28
CA ILE A 218 -9.86 -5.27 6.87
C ILE A 218 -10.53 -4.05 7.51
N SER A 219 -11.60 -3.57 6.93
CA SER A 219 -12.33 -2.37 7.38
C SER A 219 -13.40 -2.64 8.44
N GLU A 220 -13.74 -3.90 8.71
CA GLU A 220 -14.52 -4.16 9.92
C GLU A 220 -13.63 -3.87 11.14
N PRO A 221 -13.96 -2.81 11.91
CA PRO A 221 -13.35 -2.69 13.22
C PRO A 221 -13.74 -3.97 13.95
N THR A 222 -12.76 -4.78 14.30
CA THR A 222 -13.00 -5.96 15.10
C THR A 222 -13.83 -5.53 16.30
N ARG A 223 -15.09 -5.94 16.35
CA ARG A 223 -15.99 -5.81 17.51
C ARG A 223 -15.44 -6.57 18.74
N GLN A 224 -14.18 -6.95 18.72
CA GLN A 224 -13.43 -7.60 19.80
C GLN A 224 -12.64 -6.63 20.67
N ALA A 225 -12.83 -5.33 20.55
CA ALA A 225 -12.25 -4.36 21.47
C ALA A 225 -13.21 -3.90 22.58
N GLU A 226 -14.37 -4.55 22.71
CA GLU A 226 -15.29 -4.38 23.85
C GLU A 226 -15.38 -5.69 24.65
N ILE A 227 -14.33 -6.00 25.40
CA ILE A 227 -14.40 -6.77 26.66
C ILE A 227 -13.31 -6.23 27.59
#